data_2b8ca9b9f5f72edff7f5f6f69d26e721
#
_entry.id   2b8ca9b9f5f72edff7f5f6f69d26e721
#
_cell.length_a   1.000
_cell.length_b   1.000
_cell.length_c   1.000
_cell.angle_alpha   90.00
_cell.angle_beta   90.00
_cell.angle_gamma   90.00
#
_symmetry.space_group_name_H-M   'P 1'
#
loop_
_entity.id
_entity.type
_entity.pdbx_description
1 polymer ?
#
loop_
_entity_poly.entity_id
_entity_poly.type
_entity_poly.pdbx_seq_one_letter_code
_entity_poly.pdbx_strand_id
1 'polypeptide(L)'
;MKTTLLFLSILLNNPNDIALINAYKVDAKESFLAGEFSKAASQYKFLIDSLNVNEDAIQLNLAHAYYQMGDTVQAKSSYNQASLSSNPTIKSIAYQQLGVISKSSKNLKESLAYLKASIKSNPDNLDAKYDFELVKKLMQQSKENQQDQQDQQDQQDQQD
;
A
#
# COMPACT_ATOMS: atom_id res chain seq x y z
N MET A 1 32.27 -21.55 -34.55
CA MET A 1 32.29 -21.90 -33.13
C MET A 1 31.73 -20.70 -32.35
N LYS A 2 30.50 -20.80 -31.88
CA LYS A 2 29.86 -19.73 -31.05
C LYS A 2 30.12 -20.10 -29.60
N THR A 3 31.00 -19.34 -28.96
CA THR A 3 31.23 -19.40 -27.52
C THR A 3 30.07 -18.70 -26.82
N THR A 4 29.10 -19.46 -26.36
CA THR A 4 28.08 -19.01 -25.39
C THR A 4 28.78 -18.74 -24.07
N LEU A 5 28.97 -17.45 -23.75
CA LEU A 5 29.33 -17.05 -22.40
C LEU A 5 28.12 -17.34 -21.48
N LEU A 6 28.24 -18.45 -20.74
CA LEU A 6 27.39 -18.71 -19.57
C LEU A 6 27.82 -17.70 -18.50
N PHE A 7 27.08 -16.59 -18.37
CA PHE A 7 27.09 -15.80 -17.15
C PHE A 7 26.45 -16.63 -16.06
N LEU A 8 27.28 -17.40 -15.38
CA LEU A 8 26.94 -18.03 -14.13
C LEU A 8 26.69 -16.93 -13.10
N SER A 9 25.44 -16.56 -12.91
CA SER A 9 25.02 -15.74 -11.78
C SER A 9 25.28 -16.55 -10.53
N ILE A 10 26.51 -16.47 -10.01
CA ILE A 10 26.81 -16.84 -8.62
C ILE A 10 26.13 -15.79 -7.77
N LEU A 11 24.84 -15.98 -7.52
CA LEU A 11 24.09 -15.30 -6.49
C LEU A 11 24.61 -15.79 -5.12
N LEU A 12 25.63 -15.16 -4.64
CA LEU A 12 25.88 -14.51 -3.38
C LEU A 12 25.09 -15.07 -2.20
N ASN A 13 25.46 -16.27 -1.75
CA ASN A 13 25.26 -16.70 -0.37
C ASN A 13 26.55 -16.44 0.43
N ASN A 14 27.08 -15.21 0.33
CA ASN A 14 28.18 -14.85 1.19
C ASN A 14 27.60 -14.61 2.61
N PRO A 15 28.12 -15.27 3.65
CA PRO A 15 27.66 -15.05 5.04
C PRO A 15 27.69 -13.58 5.46
N ASN A 16 28.62 -12.80 4.91
CA ASN A 16 28.72 -11.36 5.15
C ASN A 16 27.52 -10.60 4.58
N ASP A 17 26.99 -11.00 3.43
CA ASP A 17 25.82 -10.35 2.81
C ASP A 17 24.56 -10.65 3.61
N ILE A 18 24.40 -11.87 4.10
CA ILE A 18 23.28 -12.27 4.96
C ILE A 18 23.29 -11.47 6.27
N ALA A 19 24.46 -11.32 6.90
CA ALA A 19 24.60 -10.54 8.13
C ALA A 19 24.27 -9.08 7.89
N LEU A 20 24.74 -8.50 6.77
CA LEU A 20 24.47 -7.13 6.38
C LEU A 20 22.98 -6.91 6.12
N ILE A 21 22.34 -7.78 5.35
CA ILE A 21 20.89 -7.72 5.06
C ILE A 21 20.09 -7.76 6.36
N ASN A 22 20.42 -8.68 7.28
CA ASN A 22 19.72 -8.79 8.55
C ASN A 22 19.91 -7.55 9.42
N ALA A 23 21.11 -6.98 9.47
CA ALA A 23 21.37 -5.73 10.18
C ALA A 23 20.51 -4.58 9.63
N TYR A 24 20.49 -4.38 8.31
CA TYR A 24 19.65 -3.35 7.70
C TYR A 24 18.15 -3.57 7.93
N LYS A 25 17.67 -4.82 7.95
CA LYS A 25 16.27 -5.13 8.27
C LYS A 25 15.91 -4.72 9.71
N VAL A 26 16.80 -4.99 10.64
CA VAL A 26 16.63 -4.61 12.05
C VAL A 26 16.65 -3.09 12.18
N ASP A 27 17.66 -2.44 11.64
CA ASP A 27 17.83 -0.98 11.71
C ASP A 27 16.65 -0.23 11.08
N ALA A 28 16.16 -0.71 9.93
CA ALA A 28 14.99 -0.12 9.26
C ALA A 28 13.72 -0.24 10.10
N LYS A 29 13.53 -1.40 10.73
CA LYS A 29 12.40 -1.63 11.63
C LYS A 29 12.50 -0.75 12.89
N GLU A 30 13.66 -0.64 13.49
CA GLU A 30 13.90 0.21 14.67
C GLU A 30 13.69 1.69 14.32
N SER A 31 14.23 2.16 13.20
CA SER A 31 14.00 3.52 12.71
C SER A 31 12.50 3.80 12.49
N PHE A 32 11.77 2.84 11.91
CA PHE A 32 10.31 2.98 11.74
C PHE A 32 9.58 3.09 13.08
N LEU A 33 9.91 2.23 14.05
CA LEU A 33 9.31 2.24 15.39
C LEU A 33 9.67 3.50 16.19
N ALA A 34 10.84 4.09 15.94
CA ALA A 34 11.25 5.36 16.51
C ALA A 34 10.60 6.59 15.86
N GLY A 35 9.78 6.41 14.80
CA GLY A 35 9.18 7.50 14.04
C GLY A 35 10.14 8.16 13.05
N GLU A 36 11.33 7.63 12.84
CA GLU A 36 12.35 8.09 11.87
C GLU A 36 12.00 7.58 10.46
N PHE A 37 10.79 7.89 9.97
CA PHE A 37 10.24 7.28 8.76
C PHE A 37 11.08 7.51 7.50
N SER A 38 11.72 8.67 7.37
CA SER A 38 12.62 8.96 6.24
C SER A 38 13.84 8.05 6.24
N LYS A 39 14.44 7.81 7.41
CA LYS A 39 15.56 6.90 7.58
C LYS A 39 15.15 5.45 7.32
N ALA A 40 14.01 5.03 7.87
CA ALA A 40 13.44 3.70 7.61
C ALA A 40 13.20 3.47 6.12
N ALA A 41 12.58 4.43 5.42
CA ALA A 41 12.36 4.35 3.97
C ALA A 41 13.68 4.21 3.19
N SER A 42 14.71 4.99 3.55
CA SER A 42 16.02 4.91 2.91
C SER A 42 16.67 3.54 3.10
N GLN A 43 16.54 2.97 4.30
CA GLN A 43 17.10 1.65 4.63
C GLN A 43 16.35 0.51 3.94
N TYR A 44 15.00 0.54 3.89
CA TYR A 44 14.21 -0.42 3.12
C TYR A 44 14.51 -0.32 1.62
N LYS A 45 14.63 0.91 1.10
CA LYS A 45 14.99 1.13 -0.30
C LYS A 45 16.39 0.58 -0.61
N PHE A 46 17.36 0.77 0.27
CA PHE A 46 18.70 0.20 0.11
C PHE A 46 18.68 -1.33 0.06
N LEU A 47 17.88 -1.99 0.92
CA LEU A 47 17.67 -3.45 0.87
C LEU A 47 17.17 -3.91 -0.50
N ILE A 48 16.21 -3.20 -1.09
CA ILE A 48 15.60 -3.56 -2.37
C ILE A 48 16.56 -3.26 -3.53
N ASP A 49 17.05 -2.03 -3.61
CA ASP A 49 17.75 -1.53 -4.81
C ASP A 49 19.23 -1.93 -4.84
N SER A 50 19.90 -1.99 -3.69
CA SER A 50 21.34 -2.21 -3.61
C SER A 50 21.70 -3.65 -3.21
N LEU A 51 20.93 -4.23 -2.29
CA LEU A 51 21.15 -5.60 -1.85
C LEU A 51 20.25 -6.63 -2.55
N ASN A 52 19.42 -6.18 -3.51
CA ASN A 52 18.51 -7.02 -4.30
C ASN A 52 17.62 -7.92 -3.47
N VAL A 53 17.19 -7.45 -2.28
CA VAL A 53 16.31 -8.23 -1.41
C VAL A 53 14.88 -8.14 -1.96
N ASN A 54 14.40 -9.26 -2.49
CA ASN A 54 13.05 -9.36 -3.05
C ASN A 54 12.11 -10.05 -2.06
N GLU A 55 11.77 -9.35 -0.98
CA GLU A 55 10.83 -9.82 0.04
C GLU A 55 9.60 -8.90 0.07
N ASP A 56 8.42 -9.47 -0.13
CA ASP A 56 7.14 -8.73 -0.14
C ASP A 56 6.92 -7.93 1.16
N ALA A 57 7.39 -8.45 2.30
CA ALA A 57 7.30 -7.77 3.59
C ALA A 57 8.14 -6.49 3.64
N ILE A 58 9.32 -6.46 3.00
CA ILE A 58 10.16 -5.26 2.92
C ILE A 58 9.49 -4.21 2.05
N GLN A 59 8.91 -4.62 0.94
CA GLN A 59 8.15 -3.73 0.05
C GLN A 59 6.93 -3.12 0.78
N LEU A 60 6.22 -3.92 1.58
CA LEU A 60 5.11 -3.44 2.40
C LEU A 60 5.59 -2.44 3.47
N ASN A 61 6.70 -2.74 4.14
CA ASN A 61 7.27 -1.84 5.16
C ASN A 61 7.76 -0.52 4.57
N LEU A 62 8.37 -0.55 3.37
CA LEU A 62 8.73 0.65 2.63
C LEU A 62 7.49 1.50 2.32
N ALA A 63 6.40 0.86 1.89
CA ALA A 63 5.14 1.55 1.63
C ALA A 63 4.58 2.21 2.90
N HIS A 64 4.63 1.52 4.04
CA HIS A 64 4.24 2.10 5.33
C HIS A 64 5.11 3.30 5.71
N ALA A 65 6.43 3.23 5.51
CA ALA A 65 7.33 4.34 5.81
C ALA A 65 7.00 5.57 4.96
N TYR A 66 6.78 5.43 3.66
CA TYR A 66 6.35 6.53 2.80
C TYR A 66 4.97 7.09 3.21
N TYR A 67 4.03 6.22 3.59
CA TYR A 67 2.72 6.66 4.05
C TYR A 67 2.82 7.52 5.31
N GLN A 68 3.63 7.12 6.28
CA GLN A 68 3.86 7.89 7.52
C GLN A 68 4.60 9.22 7.27
N MET A 69 5.40 9.31 6.21
CA MET A 69 6.02 10.56 5.76
C MET A 69 5.02 11.50 5.07
N GLY A 70 3.81 11.06 4.76
CA GLY A 70 2.84 11.77 3.93
C GLY A 70 3.15 11.72 2.43
N ASP A 71 4.15 10.97 2.00
CA ASP A 71 4.46 10.76 0.58
C ASP A 71 3.51 9.71 -0.01
N THR A 72 2.28 10.15 -0.27
CA THR A 72 1.21 9.28 -0.79
C THR A 72 1.50 8.73 -2.18
N VAL A 73 2.33 9.39 -2.98
CA VAL A 73 2.71 8.94 -4.33
C VAL A 73 3.60 7.71 -4.23
N GLN A 74 4.69 7.79 -3.46
CA GLN A 74 5.60 6.67 -3.25
C GLN A 74 4.92 5.55 -2.45
N ALA A 75 4.10 5.89 -1.47
CA ALA A 75 3.30 4.92 -0.72
C ALA A 75 2.39 4.10 -1.64
N LYS A 76 1.60 4.74 -2.51
CA LYS A 76 0.74 4.05 -3.50
C LYS A 76 1.56 3.15 -4.42
N SER A 77 2.69 3.62 -4.92
CA SER A 77 3.58 2.82 -5.77
C SER A 77 4.05 1.55 -5.05
N SER A 78 4.56 1.71 -3.82
CA SER A 78 5.08 0.59 -3.03
C SER A 78 3.97 -0.37 -2.57
N TYR A 79 2.78 0.13 -2.20
CA TYR A 79 1.62 -0.74 -1.89
C TYR A 79 1.13 -1.50 -3.12
N ASN A 80 1.15 -0.90 -4.32
CA ASN A 80 0.81 -1.63 -5.54
C ASN A 80 1.78 -2.80 -5.78
N GLN A 81 3.08 -2.61 -5.54
CA GLN A 81 4.05 -3.71 -5.62
C GLN A 81 3.76 -4.79 -4.56
N ALA A 82 3.55 -4.40 -3.30
CA ALA A 82 3.22 -5.34 -2.23
C ALA A 82 1.90 -6.10 -2.49
N SER A 83 0.95 -5.50 -3.21
CA SER A 83 -0.31 -6.15 -3.58
C SER A 83 -0.17 -7.31 -4.59
N LEU A 84 1.00 -7.43 -5.22
CA LEU A 84 1.33 -8.55 -6.11
C LEU A 84 1.81 -9.80 -5.34
N SER A 85 2.00 -9.67 -4.03
CA SER A 85 2.46 -10.75 -3.16
C SER A 85 1.63 -12.03 -3.31
N SER A 86 2.29 -13.17 -3.26
CA SER A 86 1.63 -14.48 -3.11
C SER A 86 1.11 -14.71 -1.68
N ASN A 87 1.63 -13.97 -0.70
CA ASN A 87 1.17 -14.04 0.68
C ASN A 87 -0.17 -13.28 0.84
N PRO A 88 -1.28 -13.97 1.17
CA PRO A 88 -2.60 -13.36 1.22
C PRO A 88 -2.73 -12.26 2.28
N THR A 89 -1.97 -12.35 3.37
CA THR A 89 -1.98 -11.33 4.43
C THR A 89 -1.31 -10.04 3.94
N ILE A 90 -0.11 -10.14 3.34
CA ILE A 90 0.60 -8.97 2.79
C ILE A 90 -0.25 -8.31 1.68
N LYS A 91 -0.76 -9.11 0.75
CA LYS A 91 -1.65 -8.65 -0.31
C LYS A 91 -2.87 -7.90 0.23
N SER A 92 -3.52 -8.46 1.24
CA SER A 92 -4.69 -7.86 1.87
C SER A 92 -4.36 -6.52 2.53
N ILE A 93 -3.29 -6.44 3.31
CA ILE A 93 -2.85 -5.20 3.95
C ILE A 93 -2.54 -4.14 2.90
N ALA A 94 -1.82 -4.50 1.84
CA ALA A 94 -1.49 -3.57 0.76
C ALA A 94 -2.76 -3.00 0.08
N TYR A 95 -3.73 -3.85 -0.26
CA TYR A 95 -5.01 -3.39 -0.81
C TYR A 95 -5.82 -2.54 0.18
N GLN A 96 -5.82 -2.88 1.46
CA GLN A 96 -6.48 -2.06 2.47
C GLN A 96 -5.89 -0.65 2.51
N GLN A 97 -4.58 -0.51 2.53
CA GLN A 97 -3.91 0.78 2.58
C GLN A 97 -4.14 1.61 1.29
N LEU A 98 -4.17 0.97 0.12
CA LEU A 98 -4.59 1.62 -1.12
C LEU A 98 -6.03 2.14 -1.03
N GLY A 99 -6.93 1.37 -0.41
CA GLY A 99 -8.30 1.78 -0.12
C GLY A 99 -8.37 2.99 0.81
N VAL A 100 -7.58 3.01 1.87
CA VAL A 100 -7.48 4.13 2.83
C VAL A 100 -6.97 5.40 2.13
N ILE A 101 -5.94 5.30 1.31
CA ILE A 101 -5.40 6.43 0.55
C ILE A 101 -6.46 6.97 -0.44
N SER A 102 -7.16 6.09 -1.15
CA SER A 102 -8.19 6.48 -2.09
C SER A 102 -9.39 7.15 -1.39
N LYS A 103 -9.77 6.67 -0.19
CA LYS A 103 -10.78 7.32 0.67
C LYS A 103 -10.37 8.74 1.04
N SER A 104 -9.14 8.94 1.48
CA SER A 104 -8.58 10.24 1.85
C SER A 104 -8.55 11.22 0.66
N SER A 105 -8.35 10.72 -0.53
CA SER A 105 -8.42 11.47 -1.80
C SER A 105 -9.86 11.66 -2.33
N LYS A 106 -10.89 11.31 -1.54
CA LYS A 106 -12.32 11.35 -1.90
C LYS A 106 -12.71 10.46 -3.10
N ASN A 107 -11.86 9.55 -3.52
CA ASN A 107 -12.18 8.57 -4.56
C ASN A 107 -12.82 7.32 -3.94
N LEU A 108 -14.07 7.46 -3.50
CA LEU A 108 -14.78 6.42 -2.74
C LEU A 108 -15.04 5.16 -3.56
N LYS A 109 -15.20 5.28 -4.90
CA LYS A 109 -15.39 4.10 -5.77
C LYS A 109 -14.14 3.25 -5.85
N GLU A 110 -12.98 3.88 -6.05
CA GLU A 110 -11.69 3.21 -6.06
C GLU A 110 -11.36 2.60 -4.69
N SER A 111 -11.65 3.35 -3.61
CA SER A 111 -11.49 2.87 -2.23
C SER A 111 -12.27 1.56 -2.00
N LEU A 112 -13.57 1.50 -2.38
CA LEU A 112 -14.36 0.27 -2.27
C LEU A 112 -13.79 -0.88 -3.09
N ALA A 113 -13.26 -0.62 -4.27
CA ALA A 113 -12.67 -1.66 -5.10
C ALA A 113 -11.43 -2.29 -4.42
N TYR A 114 -10.55 -1.45 -3.87
CA TYR A 114 -9.38 -1.91 -3.13
C TYR A 114 -9.76 -2.66 -1.84
N LEU A 115 -10.70 -2.14 -1.06
CA LEU A 115 -11.14 -2.78 0.18
C LEU A 115 -11.81 -4.14 -0.09
N LYS A 116 -12.58 -4.25 -1.18
CA LYS A 116 -13.12 -5.53 -1.63
C LYS A 116 -12.02 -6.52 -2.04
N ALA A 117 -10.97 -6.05 -2.72
CA ALA A 117 -9.81 -6.87 -3.07
C ALA A 117 -9.04 -7.32 -1.82
N SER A 118 -8.91 -6.44 -0.82
CA SER A 118 -8.32 -6.76 0.49
C SER A 118 -9.07 -7.90 1.17
N ILE A 119 -10.38 -7.77 1.35
CA ILE A 119 -11.23 -8.79 2.00
C ILE A 119 -11.21 -10.11 1.22
N LYS A 120 -11.18 -10.05 -0.13
CA LYS A 120 -11.07 -11.25 -0.97
C LYS A 120 -9.72 -11.95 -0.77
N SER A 121 -8.63 -11.20 -0.56
CA SER A 121 -7.28 -11.74 -0.36
C SER A 121 -7.13 -12.39 1.01
N ASN A 122 -7.67 -11.75 2.05
CA ASN A 122 -7.72 -12.29 3.41
C ASN A 122 -9.05 -11.93 4.07
N PRO A 123 -9.98 -12.90 4.15
CA PRO A 123 -11.29 -12.68 4.80
C PRO A 123 -11.20 -12.35 6.30
N ASP A 124 -10.08 -12.61 6.96
CA ASP A 124 -9.88 -12.32 8.38
C ASP A 124 -9.35 -10.91 8.66
N ASN A 125 -9.12 -10.11 7.63
CA ASN A 125 -8.75 -8.71 7.79
C ASN A 125 -9.98 -7.89 8.24
N LEU A 126 -10.15 -7.76 9.56
CA LEU A 126 -11.26 -7.05 10.17
C LEU A 126 -11.20 -5.55 9.89
N ASP A 127 -10.01 -4.97 9.82
CA ASP A 127 -9.83 -3.55 9.52
C ASP A 127 -10.30 -3.23 8.11
N ALA A 128 -10.01 -4.10 7.13
CA ALA A 128 -10.51 -3.93 5.77
C ALA A 128 -12.04 -4.02 5.69
N LYS A 129 -12.66 -4.90 6.47
CA LYS A 129 -14.13 -4.99 6.57
C LYS A 129 -14.72 -3.72 7.16
N TYR A 130 -14.15 -3.23 8.25
CA TYR A 130 -14.56 -1.98 8.87
C TYR A 130 -14.46 -0.79 7.89
N ASP A 131 -13.30 -0.63 7.25
CA ASP A 131 -13.07 0.42 6.26
C ASP A 131 -14.05 0.32 5.09
N PHE A 132 -14.36 -0.90 4.63
CA PHE A 132 -15.33 -1.14 3.55
C PHE A 132 -16.73 -0.64 3.90
N GLU A 133 -17.24 -0.99 5.09
CA GLU A 133 -18.56 -0.53 5.53
C GLU A 133 -18.57 1.00 5.76
N LEU A 134 -17.49 1.56 6.29
CA LEU A 134 -17.35 3.00 6.44
C LEU A 134 -17.45 3.73 5.08
N VAL A 135 -16.72 3.26 4.07
CA VAL A 135 -16.73 3.89 2.74
C VAL A 135 -18.09 3.72 2.05
N LYS A 136 -18.78 2.58 2.24
CA LYS A 136 -20.16 2.41 1.76
C LYS A 136 -21.10 3.45 2.34
N LYS A 137 -21.02 3.67 3.65
CA LYS A 137 -21.84 4.69 4.33
C LYS A 137 -21.53 6.10 3.80
N LEU A 138 -20.26 6.44 3.62
CA LEU A 138 -19.85 7.73 3.05
C LEU A 138 -20.40 7.93 1.62
N MET A 139 -20.38 6.88 0.81
CA MET A 139 -20.95 6.94 -0.55
C MET A 139 -22.47 7.13 -0.54
N GLN A 140 -23.17 6.51 0.38
CA GLN A 140 -24.61 6.66 0.51
C GLN A 140 -24.96 8.10 0.94
N GLN A 141 -24.32 8.62 1.96
CA GLN A 141 -24.49 10.01 2.41
C GLN A 141 -24.20 11.03 1.29
N SER A 142 -23.15 10.78 0.48
CA SER A 142 -22.83 11.65 -0.63
C SER A 142 -23.93 11.66 -1.70
N LYS A 143 -24.61 10.54 -1.94
CA LYS A 143 -25.74 10.46 -2.89
C LYS A 143 -26.98 11.18 -2.35
N GLU A 144 -27.30 10.95 -1.08
CA GLU A 144 -28.45 11.60 -0.42
C GLU A 144 -28.28 13.12 -0.46
N ASN A 145 -27.11 13.64 -0.10
CA ASN A 145 -26.83 15.09 -0.16
C ASN A 145 -26.92 15.68 -1.57
N GLN A 146 -26.55 14.90 -2.61
CA GLN A 146 -26.69 15.35 -4.00
C GLN A 146 -28.16 15.40 -4.45
N GLN A 147 -28.96 14.43 -4.02
CA GLN A 147 -30.38 14.37 -4.33
C GLN A 147 -31.13 15.52 -3.66
N ASP A 148 -30.87 15.78 -2.38
CA ASP A 148 -31.48 16.89 -1.63
C ASP A 148 -31.17 18.25 -2.27
N GLN A 149 -29.95 18.44 -2.79
CA GLN A 149 -29.58 19.68 -3.50
C GLN A 149 -30.29 19.83 -4.83
N GLN A 150 -30.49 18.74 -5.55
CA GLN A 150 -31.20 18.74 -6.83
C GLN A 150 -32.69 19.03 -6.60
N ASP A 151 -33.30 18.40 -5.62
CA ASP A 151 -34.72 18.60 -5.29
C ASP A 151 -35.00 20.05 -4.84
N GLN A 152 -34.03 20.69 -4.14
CA GLN A 152 -34.16 22.11 -3.77
C GLN A 152 -34.04 23.05 -4.98
N GLN A 153 -33.19 22.73 -5.94
CA GLN A 153 -33.00 23.52 -7.15
C GLN A 153 -34.24 23.42 -8.05
N ASP A 154 -34.78 22.21 -8.23
CA ASP A 154 -36.00 21.98 -9.01
C ASP A 154 -37.23 22.68 -8.41
N GLN A 155 -37.29 22.87 -7.09
CA GLN A 155 -38.36 23.62 -6.41
C GLN A 155 -38.22 25.13 -6.62
N GLN A 156 -37.02 25.68 -6.74
CA GLN A 156 -36.78 27.10 -7.02
C GLN A 156 -37.14 27.43 -8.46
N ASP A 157 -36.76 26.57 -9.41
CA ASP A 157 -37.05 26.78 -10.84
C ASP A 157 -38.56 26.67 -11.18
N GLN A 158 -39.40 26.11 -10.30
CA GLN A 158 -40.84 26.06 -10.47
C GLN A 158 -41.60 27.30 -9.89
N GLN A 159 -40.89 28.16 -9.16
CA GLN A 159 -41.49 29.36 -8.55
C GLN A 159 -41.18 30.67 -9.32
N ASP A 160 -40.31 30.59 -10.32
CA ASP A 160 -40.01 31.67 -11.25
C ASP A 160 -40.80 31.50 -12.57
#